data_7440ae33914cbd66b6300ef6d1aa46f5
#
_entry.id   7440ae33914cbd66b6300ef6d1aa46f5
#
_cell.length_a   1.000
_cell.length_b   1.000
_cell.length_c   1.000
_cell.angle_alpha   90.00
_cell.angle_beta   90.00
_cell.angle_gamma   90.00
#
_symmetry.space_group_name_H-M   'P 1'
#
loop_
_entity.id
_entity.type
_entity.pdbx_description
1 polymer ?
#
loop_
_entity_poly.entity_id
_entity_poly.type
_entity_poly.pdbx_seq_one_letter_code
_entity_poly.pdbx_strand_id
1 'polypeptide(L)'
;MALVGMKIIKNFLPKSLLDACVDDFRSKLNTDCWSSSNFAWKPFLRQGVHGSTIATAIPKVFSDEISRHLKPHAPEFKKLTCRYNVWQPGAGIGVHSDTHHLFGATLYLNEHWHPNAGGWFVWMDHADLNLDEDPNKTDVYRAVLPEQNMLVLNDCSESHLVTTVAHDTPEFRYTIQIWGDA
;
A
#
# COMPACT_ATOMS: atom_id res chain seq x y z
N MET A 1 20.57 6.15 4.83
CA MET A 1 19.76 7.26 5.36
C MET A 1 18.45 6.66 5.83
N ALA A 2 18.01 6.86 7.06
CA ALA A 2 16.72 6.35 7.51
C ALA A 2 15.59 7.06 6.75
N LEU A 3 14.52 6.35 6.42
CA LEU A 3 13.28 6.97 5.95
C LEU A 3 12.66 7.66 7.17
N VAL A 4 12.28 8.91 7.02
CA VAL A 4 11.58 9.66 8.07
C VAL A 4 10.21 10.01 7.52
N GLY A 5 9.19 9.41 8.12
CA GLY A 5 7.80 9.67 7.79
C GLY A 5 7.33 9.08 6.45
N MET A 6 6.23 9.64 5.96
CA MET A 6 5.53 9.20 4.75
C MET A 6 5.97 10.00 3.53
N LYS A 7 6.22 9.34 2.38
CA LYS A 7 6.47 9.98 1.10
C LYS A 7 5.42 9.59 0.06
N ILE A 8 4.93 10.58 -0.67
CA ILE A 8 4.02 10.37 -1.79
C ILE A 8 4.77 10.75 -3.07
N ILE A 9 4.89 9.82 -4.00
CA ILE A 9 5.62 9.98 -5.26
C ILE A 9 4.64 9.75 -6.40
N LYS A 10 4.29 10.82 -7.12
CA LYS A 10 3.45 10.74 -8.33
C LYS A 10 4.30 10.39 -9.54
N ASN A 11 3.68 9.72 -10.51
CA ASN A 11 4.37 9.27 -11.74
C ASN A 11 5.65 8.47 -11.43
N PHE A 12 5.54 7.54 -10.48
CA PHE A 12 6.68 6.80 -9.95
C PHE A 12 7.39 5.95 -11.00
N LEU A 13 6.65 5.22 -11.84
CA LEU A 13 7.21 4.43 -12.93
C LEU A 13 7.13 5.18 -14.26
N PRO A 14 8.10 4.97 -15.17
CA PRO A 14 7.93 5.33 -16.56
C PRO A 14 6.66 4.69 -17.15
N LYS A 15 5.95 5.42 -18.02
CA LYS A 15 4.65 4.95 -18.57
C LYS A 15 4.74 3.57 -19.19
N SER A 16 5.78 3.27 -19.96
CA SER A 16 5.97 1.96 -20.59
C SER A 16 6.08 0.82 -19.58
N LEU A 17 6.74 1.05 -18.45
CA LEU A 17 6.87 0.03 -17.40
C LEU A 17 5.56 -0.12 -16.63
N LEU A 18 4.87 0.98 -16.34
CA LEU A 18 3.54 0.93 -15.73
C LEU A 18 2.57 0.14 -16.60
N ASP A 19 2.51 0.45 -17.91
CA ASP A 19 1.62 -0.22 -18.86
C ASP A 19 1.93 -1.74 -18.89
N ALA A 20 3.21 -2.12 -18.94
CA ALA A 20 3.62 -3.53 -18.90
C ALA A 20 3.20 -4.23 -17.59
N CYS A 21 3.33 -3.56 -16.44
CA CYS A 21 2.86 -4.09 -15.15
C CYS A 21 1.33 -4.25 -15.13
N VAL A 22 0.59 -3.28 -15.66
CA VAL A 22 -0.88 -3.33 -15.74
C VAL A 22 -1.34 -4.45 -16.69
N ASP A 23 -0.69 -4.63 -17.82
CA ASP A 23 -1.02 -5.70 -18.78
C ASP A 23 -0.74 -7.09 -18.18
N ASP A 24 0.42 -7.28 -17.52
CA ASP A 24 0.73 -8.52 -16.80
C ASP A 24 -0.30 -8.78 -15.69
N PHE A 25 -0.62 -7.76 -14.89
CA PHE A 25 -1.65 -7.84 -13.86
C PHE A 25 -3.00 -8.29 -14.45
N ARG A 26 -3.47 -7.62 -15.52
CA ARG A 26 -4.75 -7.94 -16.19
C ARG A 26 -4.76 -9.37 -16.74
N SER A 27 -3.63 -9.83 -17.29
CA SER A 27 -3.50 -11.20 -17.81
C SER A 27 -3.69 -12.26 -16.72
N LYS A 28 -3.40 -11.93 -15.47
CA LYS A 28 -3.52 -12.83 -14.32
C LYS A 28 -4.92 -12.86 -13.69
N LEU A 29 -5.76 -11.83 -13.91
CA LEU A 29 -7.06 -11.71 -13.22
C LEU A 29 -7.97 -12.94 -13.39
N ASN A 30 -7.90 -13.62 -14.53
CA ASN A 30 -8.72 -14.79 -14.83
C ASN A 30 -7.97 -16.13 -14.69
N THR A 31 -6.89 -16.16 -13.91
CA THR A 31 -6.09 -17.34 -13.65
C THR A 31 -6.24 -17.79 -12.19
N ASP A 32 -5.76 -18.97 -11.88
CA ASP A 32 -5.75 -19.58 -10.53
C ASP A 32 -4.48 -19.24 -9.72
N CYS A 33 -3.65 -18.30 -10.19
CA CYS A 33 -2.41 -17.93 -9.51
C CYS A 33 -2.61 -17.08 -8.23
N TRP A 34 -3.84 -16.73 -7.89
CA TRP A 34 -4.17 -15.90 -6.73
C TRP A 34 -4.33 -16.72 -5.47
N SER A 35 -3.88 -16.15 -4.36
CA SER A 35 -4.08 -16.71 -3.02
C SER A 35 -4.69 -15.67 -2.10
N SER A 36 -5.49 -16.12 -1.13
CA SER A 36 -6.00 -15.22 -0.08
C SER A 36 -4.82 -14.60 0.68
N SER A 37 -4.87 -13.30 0.86
CA SER A 37 -3.92 -12.54 1.69
C SER A 37 -4.56 -12.04 2.98
N ASN A 38 -5.74 -12.56 3.30
CA ASN A 38 -6.43 -12.23 4.55
C ASN A 38 -5.70 -12.88 5.72
N PHE A 39 -5.36 -12.08 6.73
CA PHE A 39 -4.83 -12.58 7.98
C PHE A 39 -5.34 -11.73 9.15
N ALA A 40 -5.75 -12.40 10.21
CA ALA A 40 -6.16 -11.73 11.45
C ALA A 40 -4.94 -11.54 12.34
N TRP A 41 -4.59 -10.30 12.61
CA TRP A 41 -3.46 -9.97 13.47
C TRP A 41 -3.80 -10.21 14.94
N LYS A 42 -4.92 -9.66 15.38
CA LYS A 42 -5.45 -9.83 16.75
C LYS A 42 -6.97 -9.73 16.70
N PRO A 43 -7.71 -10.85 16.71
CA PRO A 43 -9.16 -10.85 16.54
C PRO A 43 -9.92 -9.93 17.50
N PHE A 44 -9.46 -9.83 18.75
CA PHE A 44 -10.13 -9.01 19.77
C PHE A 44 -9.95 -7.49 19.58
N LEU A 45 -8.93 -7.06 18.82
CA LEU A 45 -8.72 -5.64 18.51
C LEU A 45 -9.27 -5.24 17.13
N ARG A 46 -9.86 -6.19 16.39
CA ARG A 46 -10.27 -6.00 15.00
C ARG A 46 -9.15 -5.42 14.10
N GLN A 47 -7.90 -5.71 14.48
CA GLN A 47 -6.74 -5.37 13.67
C GLN A 47 -6.55 -6.45 12.62
N GLY A 48 -6.20 -6.05 11.42
CA GLY A 48 -5.92 -6.94 10.31
C GLY A 48 -6.78 -6.65 9.09
N VAL A 49 -6.57 -7.44 8.06
CA VAL A 49 -7.33 -7.36 6.82
C VAL A 49 -8.74 -7.89 7.06
N HIS A 50 -9.74 -7.09 6.72
CA HIS A 50 -11.13 -7.50 6.70
C HIS A 50 -11.65 -7.50 5.26
N GLY A 51 -12.77 -8.19 5.02
CA GLY A 51 -13.26 -8.43 3.68
C GLY A 51 -12.41 -9.46 2.93
N SER A 52 -12.37 -9.37 1.61
CA SER A 52 -11.62 -10.28 0.76
C SER A 52 -10.48 -9.57 0.03
N THR A 53 -9.28 -10.05 0.26
CA THR A 53 -8.06 -9.58 -0.41
C THR A 53 -7.31 -10.79 -0.96
N ILE A 54 -6.91 -10.72 -2.22
CA ILE A 54 -6.11 -11.75 -2.87
C ILE A 54 -4.82 -11.17 -3.40
N ALA A 55 -3.78 -11.98 -3.44
CA ALA A 55 -2.46 -11.57 -3.90
C ALA A 55 -1.81 -12.62 -4.79
N THR A 56 -0.95 -12.16 -5.69
CA THR A 56 -0.08 -13.02 -6.49
C THR A 56 1.30 -12.40 -6.66
N ALA A 57 2.30 -13.24 -6.95
CA ALA A 57 3.65 -12.76 -7.19
C ALA A 57 3.74 -11.93 -8.49
N ILE A 58 4.55 -10.89 -8.44
CA ILE A 58 4.93 -10.12 -9.63
C ILE A 58 6.13 -10.82 -10.32
N PRO A 59 6.22 -10.81 -11.67
CA PRO A 59 7.39 -11.30 -12.37
C PRO A 59 8.69 -10.63 -11.90
N LYS A 60 9.76 -11.41 -11.80
CA LYS A 60 11.05 -10.91 -11.31
C LYS A 60 11.56 -9.70 -12.10
N VAL A 61 11.37 -9.67 -13.41
CA VAL A 61 11.78 -8.54 -14.26
C VAL A 61 11.13 -7.23 -13.82
N PHE A 62 9.85 -7.23 -13.46
CA PHE A 62 9.17 -6.03 -12.98
C PHE A 62 9.60 -5.67 -11.55
N SER A 63 9.81 -6.66 -10.69
CA SER A 63 10.34 -6.44 -9.35
C SER A 63 11.74 -5.80 -9.39
N ASP A 64 12.61 -6.24 -10.29
CA ASP A 64 13.95 -5.67 -10.47
C ASP A 64 13.88 -4.21 -10.98
N GLU A 65 12.97 -3.92 -11.92
CA GLU A 65 12.76 -2.55 -12.42
C GLU A 65 12.19 -1.64 -11.33
N ILE A 66 11.16 -2.10 -10.60
CA ILE A 66 10.60 -1.37 -9.46
C ILE A 66 11.69 -1.09 -8.41
N SER A 67 12.54 -2.08 -8.11
CA SER A 67 13.67 -1.91 -7.20
C SER A 67 14.61 -0.79 -7.64
N ARG A 68 14.92 -0.72 -8.96
CA ARG A 68 15.79 0.31 -9.52
C ARG A 68 15.20 1.72 -9.34
N HIS A 69 13.89 1.88 -9.62
CA HIS A 69 13.20 3.15 -9.46
C HIS A 69 13.00 3.54 -7.97
N LEU A 70 12.93 2.55 -7.08
CA LEU A 70 12.71 2.78 -5.65
C LEU A 70 13.97 3.22 -4.89
N LYS A 71 15.16 2.75 -5.31
CA LYS A 71 16.45 3.02 -4.63
C LYS A 71 16.71 4.49 -4.29
N PRO A 72 16.40 5.48 -5.15
CA PRO A 72 16.62 6.90 -4.81
C PRO A 72 15.72 7.42 -3.69
N HIS A 73 14.65 6.72 -3.36
CA HIS A 73 13.58 7.19 -2.46
C HIS A 73 13.54 6.46 -1.14
N ALA A 74 13.98 5.19 -1.11
CA ALA A 74 13.93 4.30 0.05
C ALA A 74 15.29 4.19 0.76
N PRO A 75 15.32 3.70 2.02
CA PRO A 75 16.56 3.26 2.67
C PRO A 75 17.26 2.17 1.86
N GLU A 76 18.54 1.96 2.11
CA GLU A 76 19.26 0.83 1.51
C GLU A 76 18.65 -0.50 1.98
N PHE A 77 18.34 -1.38 1.04
CA PHE A 77 17.74 -2.68 1.29
C PHE A 77 18.46 -3.77 0.49
N LYS A 78 18.46 -5.00 1.01
CA LYS A 78 19.06 -6.16 0.34
C LYS A 78 18.03 -6.99 -0.40
N LYS A 79 16.81 -7.05 0.11
CA LYS A 79 15.72 -7.82 -0.46
C LYS A 79 14.50 -6.96 -0.68
N LEU A 80 13.83 -7.17 -1.82
CA LEU A 80 12.54 -6.56 -2.13
C LEU A 80 11.51 -7.65 -2.38
N THR A 81 10.37 -7.54 -1.72
CA THR A 81 9.19 -8.38 -1.96
C THR A 81 8.12 -7.53 -2.63
N CYS A 82 7.65 -7.94 -3.80
CA CYS A 82 6.58 -7.28 -4.53
C CYS A 82 5.45 -8.25 -4.83
N ARG A 83 4.20 -7.82 -4.66
CA ARG A 83 3.00 -8.59 -4.97
C ARG A 83 1.95 -7.71 -5.61
N TYR A 84 1.22 -8.26 -6.59
CA TYR A 84 -0.06 -7.71 -6.97
C TYR A 84 -1.09 -8.02 -5.89
N ASN A 85 -1.87 -7.03 -5.51
CA ASN A 85 -2.97 -7.18 -4.57
C ASN A 85 -4.27 -6.68 -5.20
N VAL A 86 -5.33 -7.46 -5.00
CA VAL A 86 -6.71 -7.09 -5.34
C VAL A 86 -7.50 -6.97 -4.04
N TRP A 87 -8.03 -5.78 -3.81
CA TRP A 87 -8.91 -5.48 -2.68
C TRP A 87 -10.34 -5.43 -3.19
N GLN A 88 -11.14 -6.39 -2.79
CA GLN A 88 -12.55 -6.49 -3.18
C GLN A 88 -13.41 -5.51 -2.37
N PRO A 89 -14.66 -5.21 -2.80
CA PRO A 89 -15.60 -4.46 -2.00
C PRO A 89 -15.73 -5.03 -0.59
N GLY A 90 -15.76 -4.15 0.41
CA GLY A 90 -15.73 -4.52 1.82
C GLY A 90 -14.33 -4.79 2.39
N ALA A 91 -13.29 -4.88 1.57
CA ALA A 91 -11.92 -5.11 2.05
C ALA A 91 -11.26 -3.82 2.56
N GLY A 92 -10.49 -3.98 3.60
CA GLY A 92 -9.67 -2.93 4.21
C GLY A 92 -8.67 -3.53 5.19
N ILE A 93 -7.86 -2.71 5.82
CA ILE A 93 -6.97 -3.14 6.90
C ILE A 93 -6.98 -2.11 8.02
N GLY A 94 -7.19 -2.58 9.25
CA GLY A 94 -7.18 -1.73 10.45
C GLY A 94 -5.81 -1.12 10.74
N VAL A 95 -5.75 -0.26 11.74
CA VAL A 95 -4.50 0.40 12.16
C VAL A 95 -3.44 -0.64 12.50
N HIS A 96 -2.29 -0.53 11.87
CA HIS A 96 -1.14 -1.40 12.06
C HIS A 96 0.15 -0.67 11.70
N SER A 97 1.28 -1.31 11.99
CA SER A 97 2.62 -0.92 11.53
C SER A 97 3.33 -2.14 10.95
N ASP A 98 4.21 -1.92 10.00
CA ASP A 98 4.94 -2.97 9.26
C ASP A 98 6.36 -3.21 9.84
N THR A 99 6.50 -3.18 11.17
CA THR A 99 7.79 -3.18 11.89
C THR A 99 8.74 -4.36 11.59
N HIS A 100 8.28 -5.35 10.82
CA HIS A 100 9.11 -6.46 10.37
C HIS A 100 9.95 -6.15 9.13
N HIS A 101 9.71 -5.00 8.49
CA HIS A 101 10.38 -4.54 7.28
C HIS A 101 11.12 -3.23 7.53
N LEU A 102 12.05 -2.84 6.66
CA LEU A 102 12.69 -1.50 6.70
C LEU A 102 11.76 -0.41 6.21
N PHE A 103 10.93 -0.74 5.22
CA PHE A 103 9.90 0.14 4.66
C PHE A 103 8.80 -0.70 4.00
N GLY A 104 7.62 -0.09 3.93
CA GLY A 104 6.51 -0.55 3.12
C GLY A 104 6.22 0.45 2.00
N ALA A 105 5.68 0.00 0.88
CA ALA A 105 5.18 0.89 -0.14
C ALA A 105 4.00 0.29 -0.90
N THR A 106 3.09 1.18 -1.33
CA THR A 106 1.92 0.82 -2.12
C THR A 106 1.93 1.62 -3.42
N LEU A 107 2.01 0.93 -4.56
CA LEU A 107 1.86 1.51 -5.88
C LEU A 107 0.47 1.22 -6.42
N TYR A 108 -0.26 2.25 -6.82
CA TYR A 108 -1.63 2.12 -7.31
C TYR A 108 -1.69 1.88 -8.81
N LEU A 109 -2.58 0.96 -9.22
CA LEU A 109 -2.72 0.54 -10.62
C LEU A 109 -4.04 0.98 -11.26
N ASN A 110 -5.07 1.34 -10.47
CA ASN A 110 -6.35 1.81 -11.01
C ASN A 110 -6.16 3.09 -11.80
N GLU A 111 -6.66 3.12 -13.04
CA GLU A 111 -6.61 4.29 -13.92
C GLU A 111 -7.49 5.42 -13.37
N HIS A 112 -8.66 5.05 -12.87
CA HIS A 112 -9.59 5.96 -12.23
C HIS A 112 -10.02 5.39 -10.88
N TRP A 113 -10.05 6.22 -9.85
CA TRP A 113 -10.54 5.85 -8.54
C TRP A 113 -11.39 6.97 -7.95
N HIS A 114 -12.66 6.67 -7.71
CA HIS A 114 -13.59 7.67 -7.20
C HIS A 114 -13.40 7.87 -5.68
N PRO A 115 -13.45 9.11 -5.15
CA PRO A 115 -13.29 9.36 -3.72
C PRO A 115 -14.27 8.56 -2.84
N ASN A 116 -15.51 8.34 -3.29
CA ASN A 116 -16.50 7.58 -2.54
C ASN A 116 -16.25 6.06 -2.54
N ALA A 117 -15.34 5.57 -3.39
CA ALA A 117 -14.99 4.15 -3.42
C ALA A 117 -14.20 3.68 -2.20
N GLY A 118 -13.78 4.57 -1.29
CA GLY A 118 -12.97 4.21 -0.15
C GLY A 118 -11.56 3.79 -0.53
N GLY A 119 -10.99 2.82 0.21
CA GLY A 119 -9.65 2.32 -0.08
C GLY A 119 -8.54 3.36 0.11
N TRP A 120 -8.80 4.42 0.87
CA TRP A 120 -7.84 5.47 1.20
C TRP A 120 -6.71 4.89 2.03
N PHE A 121 -5.48 5.32 1.75
CA PHE A 121 -4.36 5.09 2.66
C PHE A 121 -4.33 6.22 3.69
N VAL A 122 -4.38 5.87 4.96
CA VAL A 122 -4.45 6.82 6.08
C VAL A 122 -3.31 6.54 7.03
N TRP A 123 -2.64 7.58 7.50
CA TRP A 123 -1.57 7.47 8.50
C TRP A 123 -1.67 8.59 9.54
N MET A 124 -1.06 8.34 10.69
CA MET A 124 -0.91 9.35 11.73
C MET A 124 0.33 10.19 11.44
N ASP A 125 0.18 11.49 11.41
CA ASP A 125 1.31 12.40 11.21
C ASP A 125 1.91 12.81 12.56
N HIS A 126 2.97 12.11 12.95
CA HIS A 126 3.68 12.42 14.20
C HIS A 126 4.46 13.74 14.17
N ALA A 127 4.72 14.32 13.00
CA ALA A 127 5.45 15.59 12.89
C ALA A 127 4.66 16.77 13.51
N ASP A 128 3.34 16.66 13.59
CA ASP A 128 2.47 17.66 14.21
C ASP A 128 2.16 17.37 15.70
N LEU A 129 2.67 16.25 16.23
CA LEU A 129 2.43 15.85 17.61
C LEU A 129 3.58 16.31 18.51
N ASN A 130 3.52 17.55 18.99
CA ASN A 130 4.17 17.92 20.25
C ASN A 130 3.39 17.21 21.38
N LEU A 131 3.72 15.95 21.64
CA LEU A 131 3.04 15.08 22.61
C LEU A 131 3.17 15.59 24.05
N ASP A 132 4.04 16.57 24.32
CA ASP A 132 4.34 17.07 25.66
C ASP A 132 3.41 18.21 26.13
N GLU A 133 2.56 18.78 25.27
CA GLU A 133 1.92 20.07 25.60
C GLU A 133 0.40 20.05 25.79
N ASP A 134 -0.36 19.06 25.29
CA ASP A 134 -1.81 19.04 25.49
C ASP A 134 -2.42 17.64 25.46
N PRO A 135 -2.90 17.11 26.61
CA PRO A 135 -3.58 15.81 26.66
C PRO A 135 -4.94 15.78 25.94
N ASN A 136 -5.44 16.92 25.47
CA ASN A 136 -6.68 17.04 24.68
C ASN A 136 -6.38 17.23 23.18
N LYS A 137 -5.12 17.16 22.77
CA LYS A 137 -4.74 17.30 21.35
C LYS A 137 -5.30 16.13 20.56
N THR A 138 -6.16 16.44 19.63
CA THR A 138 -6.76 15.43 18.73
C THR A 138 -5.67 14.90 17.81
N ASP A 139 -5.55 13.58 17.72
CA ASP A 139 -4.69 12.92 16.72
C ASP A 139 -5.08 13.40 15.32
N VAL A 140 -4.11 13.92 14.59
CA VAL A 140 -4.31 14.33 13.20
C VAL A 140 -3.94 13.18 12.29
N TYR A 141 -4.89 12.75 11.46
CA TYR A 141 -4.68 11.76 10.43
C TYR A 141 -4.61 12.43 9.07
N ARG A 142 -3.64 12.00 8.26
CA ARG A 142 -3.57 12.36 6.84
C ARG A 142 -4.05 11.17 6.01
N ALA A 143 -4.62 11.47 4.86
CA ALA A 143 -5.13 10.46 3.95
C ALA A 143 -4.75 10.80 2.52
N VAL A 144 -4.54 9.76 1.71
CA VAL A 144 -4.33 9.90 0.28
C VAL A 144 -5.30 9.01 -0.49
N LEU A 145 -5.93 9.58 -1.50
CA LEU A 145 -6.76 8.85 -2.45
C LEU A 145 -5.87 8.09 -3.43
N PRO A 146 -6.19 6.82 -3.75
CA PRO A 146 -5.53 6.10 -4.84
C PRO A 146 -5.53 6.89 -6.15
N GLU A 147 -4.35 7.01 -6.77
CA GLU A 147 -4.15 7.63 -8.10
C GLU A 147 -3.19 6.72 -8.87
N GLN A 148 -3.48 6.44 -10.14
CA GLN A 148 -2.62 5.58 -10.93
C GLN A 148 -1.17 6.07 -10.95
N ASN A 149 -0.22 5.15 -10.85
CA ASN A 149 1.21 5.45 -10.81
C ASN A 149 1.66 6.31 -9.64
N MET A 150 0.87 6.38 -8.59
CA MET A 150 1.29 7.00 -7.33
C MET A 150 1.83 5.93 -6.39
N LEU A 151 3.03 6.16 -5.87
CA LEU A 151 3.64 5.37 -4.81
C LEU A 151 3.46 6.09 -3.48
N VAL A 152 2.91 5.40 -2.49
CA VAL A 152 2.98 5.78 -1.08
C VAL A 152 4.07 4.93 -0.45
N LEU A 153 5.13 5.56 0.04
CA LEU A 153 6.27 4.91 0.70
C LEU A 153 6.24 5.30 2.18
N ASN A 154 6.14 4.32 3.05
CA ASN A 154 6.04 4.50 4.49
C ASN A 154 7.22 3.91 5.26
N ASP A 155 7.65 4.61 6.29
CA ASP A 155 8.45 4.05 7.36
C ASP A 155 7.62 2.98 8.08
N CYS A 156 8.20 1.81 8.27
CA CYS A 156 7.48 0.68 8.87
C CYS A 156 7.11 0.87 10.35
N SER A 157 7.66 1.88 11.01
CA SER A 157 7.27 2.28 12.37
C SER A 157 5.98 3.10 12.40
N GLU A 158 5.63 3.75 11.28
CA GLU A 158 4.45 4.61 11.21
C GLU A 158 3.16 3.80 11.21
N SER A 159 2.24 4.17 12.11
CA SER A 159 0.91 3.58 12.17
C SER A 159 0.06 4.05 11.00
N HIS A 160 -0.51 3.10 10.27
CA HIS A 160 -1.33 3.38 9.11
C HIS A 160 -2.48 2.37 8.95
N LEU A 161 -3.42 2.68 8.08
CA LEU A 161 -4.55 1.83 7.75
C LEU A 161 -4.94 2.01 6.28
N VAL A 162 -5.75 1.09 5.76
CA VAL A 162 -6.47 1.26 4.50
C VAL A 162 -7.95 1.21 4.79
N THR A 163 -8.68 2.30 4.47
CA THR A 163 -10.12 2.33 4.68
C THR A 163 -10.83 1.30 3.83
N THR A 164 -12.00 0.87 4.27
CA THR A 164 -12.80 -0.12 3.54
C THR A 164 -13.11 0.35 2.12
N VAL A 165 -12.90 -0.53 1.14
CA VAL A 165 -13.40 -0.36 -0.22
C VAL A 165 -14.93 -0.44 -0.17
N ALA A 166 -15.62 0.55 -0.74
CA ALA A 166 -17.08 0.61 -0.70
C ALA A 166 -17.73 -0.61 -1.37
N HIS A 167 -18.83 -1.07 -0.81
CA HIS A 167 -19.53 -2.28 -1.30
C HIS A 167 -20.16 -2.10 -2.68
N ASP A 168 -20.50 -0.86 -3.04
CA ASP A 168 -21.16 -0.47 -4.29
C ASP A 168 -20.19 0.05 -5.36
N THR A 169 -18.87 -0.05 -5.12
CA THR A 169 -17.90 0.32 -6.16
C THR A 169 -17.93 -0.68 -7.31
N PRO A 170 -17.90 -0.21 -8.56
CA PRO A 170 -17.86 -1.09 -9.73
C PRO A 170 -16.49 -1.73 -9.96
N GLU A 171 -15.45 -1.21 -9.31
CA GLU A 171 -14.08 -1.65 -9.51
C GLU A 171 -13.46 -2.15 -8.20
N PHE A 172 -12.57 -3.13 -8.32
CA PHE A 172 -11.69 -3.53 -7.23
C PHE A 172 -10.51 -2.57 -7.12
N ARG A 173 -9.96 -2.42 -5.93
CA ARG A 173 -8.73 -1.65 -5.74
C ARG A 173 -7.51 -2.50 -6.06
N TYR A 174 -6.72 -2.06 -7.02
CA TYR A 174 -5.54 -2.77 -7.53
C TYR A 174 -4.25 -2.08 -7.09
N THR A 175 -3.34 -2.85 -6.53
CA THR A 175 -2.06 -2.31 -6.07
C THR A 175 -0.91 -3.28 -6.33
N ILE A 176 0.31 -2.74 -6.40
CA ILE A 176 1.52 -3.49 -6.10
C ILE A 176 1.91 -3.11 -4.68
N GLN A 177 1.92 -4.11 -3.80
CA GLN A 177 2.43 -3.97 -2.45
C GLN A 177 3.90 -4.35 -2.43
N ILE A 178 4.72 -3.54 -1.76
CA ILE A 178 6.18 -3.63 -1.79
C ILE A 178 6.70 -3.57 -0.36
N TRP A 179 7.64 -4.45 -0.01
CA TRP A 179 8.36 -4.40 1.25
C TRP A 179 9.85 -4.56 1.02
N GLY A 180 10.65 -3.76 1.71
CA GLY A 180 12.10 -3.83 1.70
C GLY A 180 12.66 -4.34 3.02
N ASP A 181 13.62 -5.24 2.94
CA ASP A 181 14.30 -5.89 4.07
C ASP A 181 15.81 -5.61 4.06
N ALA A 182 16.43 -5.68 5.28
CA ALA A 182 17.87 -5.49 5.49
C ALA A 182 18.74 -6.58 4.84
#